data_160eef1d61470f5ef6b978d83d45ee76
#
_entry.id   160eef1d61470f5ef6b978d83d45ee76
#
_cell.length_a   1.000
_cell.length_b   1.000
_cell.length_c   1.000
_cell.angle_alpha   90.00
_cell.angle_beta   90.00
_cell.angle_gamma   90.00
#
_symmetry.space_group_name_H-M   'P 1'
#
loop_
_entity.id
_entity.type
_entity.pdbx_description
1 polymer ?
#
loop_
_entity_poly.entity_id
_entity_poly.type
_entity_poly.pdbx_seq_one_letter_code
_entity_poly.pdbx_strand_id
1 'polypeptide(L)'
;MLCAGKLGKPRFAASIAAMTDRISQQAAAAKPAEPREDAVLAGYRKSIDNIDAALVHILAERFRITQAVGAYKAGATLPPADPAREKEQIARLRRLAEESDLDPEFSEKFIRFVIEEVIRHHEKARNGDRSERS
;
A
#
# COMPACT_ATOMS: atom_id res chain seq x y z
N MET A 1 57.11 71.41 -4.12
CA MET A 1 57.27 70.13 -4.82
C MET A 1 56.45 69.10 -4.04
N LEU A 2 55.27 68.74 -4.54
CA LEU A 2 54.37 67.84 -3.89
C LEU A 2 54.48 66.47 -4.59
N CYS A 3 54.99 65.44 -3.88
CA CYS A 3 54.95 64.04 -4.31
C CYS A 3 53.57 63.45 -4.06
N ALA A 4 52.82 63.16 -5.13
CA ALA A 4 51.58 62.44 -5.07
C ALA A 4 51.85 60.95 -4.81
N GLY A 5 51.54 60.49 -3.58
CA GLY A 5 51.52 59.11 -3.22
C GLY A 5 50.35 58.39 -3.88
N LYS A 6 50.62 57.40 -4.72
CA LYS A 6 49.61 56.49 -5.24
C LYS A 6 49.06 55.62 -4.10
N LEU A 7 47.80 55.88 -3.72
CA LEU A 7 47.07 54.94 -2.86
C LEU A 7 46.85 53.63 -3.61
N GLY A 8 47.50 52.59 -3.17
CA GLY A 8 47.24 51.24 -3.63
C GLY A 8 45.81 50.82 -3.26
N LYS A 9 45.07 50.30 -4.21
CA LYS A 9 43.74 49.75 -4.00
C LYS A 9 43.81 48.60 -2.99
N PRO A 10 42.90 48.51 -2.02
CA PRO A 10 42.96 47.47 -1.01
C PRO A 10 42.72 46.08 -1.62
N ARG A 11 43.72 45.22 -1.44
CA ARG A 11 43.69 43.80 -1.84
C ARG A 11 42.55 43.01 -1.22
N PHE A 12 41.85 43.56 -0.23
CA PHE A 12 40.75 42.94 0.50
C PHE A 12 39.45 42.85 -0.32
N ALA A 13 39.14 43.77 -1.21
CA ALA A 13 37.92 43.75 -1.99
C ALA A 13 37.85 42.59 -3.00
N ALA A 14 38.99 42.22 -3.58
CA ALA A 14 39.07 41.09 -4.53
C ALA A 14 38.88 39.72 -3.84
N SER A 15 39.28 39.60 -2.57
CA SER A 15 39.17 38.36 -1.81
C SER A 15 37.72 38.05 -1.40
N ILE A 16 36.94 39.09 -1.03
CA ILE A 16 35.53 38.95 -0.65
C ILE A 16 34.66 38.59 -1.86
N ALA A 17 34.89 39.21 -3.02
CA ALA A 17 34.16 38.90 -4.25
C ALA A 17 34.42 37.45 -4.73
N ALA A 18 35.67 36.97 -4.65
CA ALA A 18 36.01 35.60 -4.99
C ALA A 18 35.40 34.57 -4.01
N MET A 19 35.25 34.94 -2.75
CA MET A 19 34.65 34.10 -1.73
C MET A 19 33.10 34.02 -1.90
N THR A 20 32.47 35.13 -2.24
CA THR A 20 31.02 35.20 -2.52
C THR A 20 30.66 34.40 -3.78
N ASP A 21 31.54 34.48 -4.81
CA ASP A 21 31.33 33.72 -6.06
C ASP A 21 31.44 32.19 -5.85
N ARG A 22 32.38 31.76 -5.01
CA ARG A 22 32.52 30.34 -4.63
C ARG A 22 31.29 29.81 -3.85
N ILE A 23 30.74 30.63 -2.96
CA ILE A 23 29.54 30.26 -2.17
C ILE A 23 28.32 30.18 -3.12
N SER A 24 28.19 31.10 -4.06
CA SER A 24 27.10 31.07 -5.05
C SER A 24 27.22 29.90 -6.02
N GLN A 25 28.42 29.54 -6.46
CA GLN A 25 28.68 28.39 -7.32
C GLN A 25 28.45 27.06 -6.58
N GLN A 26 28.78 27.00 -5.31
CA GLN A 26 28.53 25.82 -4.47
C GLN A 26 27.04 25.64 -4.16
N ALA A 27 26.28 26.72 -3.99
CA ALA A 27 24.82 26.69 -3.83
C ALA A 27 24.09 26.26 -5.12
N ALA A 28 24.61 26.67 -6.29
CA ALA A 28 24.06 26.29 -7.60
C ALA A 28 24.35 24.84 -8.01
N ALA A 29 25.39 24.22 -7.44
CA ALA A 29 25.76 22.83 -7.69
C ALA A 29 25.09 21.83 -6.73
N ALA A 30 24.35 22.30 -5.73
CA ALA A 30 23.55 21.42 -4.87
C ALA A 30 22.34 20.95 -5.69
N LYS A 31 22.45 19.75 -6.29
CA LYS A 31 21.31 18.99 -6.78
C LYS A 31 20.27 18.99 -5.66
N PRO A 32 18.98 19.33 -5.93
CA PRO A 32 17.94 19.22 -4.90
C PRO A 32 18.05 17.83 -4.31
N ALA A 33 18.31 17.74 -3.00
CA ALA A 33 18.34 16.47 -2.30
C ALA A 33 16.98 15.82 -2.53
N GLU A 34 16.99 14.67 -3.21
CA GLU A 34 15.82 13.79 -3.25
C GLU A 34 15.26 13.74 -1.83
N PRO A 35 13.94 13.87 -1.63
CA PRO A 35 13.37 13.82 -0.30
C PRO A 35 13.87 12.53 0.35
N ARG A 36 14.76 12.66 1.33
CA ARG A 36 15.26 11.50 2.08
C ARG A 36 14.05 10.90 2.74
N GLU A 37 13.66 9.72 2.27
CA GLU A 37 12.62 8.98 2.91
C GLU A 37 12.99 8.82 4.39
N ASP A 38 12.13 9.29 5.28
CA ASP A 38 12.32 9.14 6.70
C ASP A 38 12.49 7.65 7.01
N ALA A 39 13.58 7.25 7.63
CA ALA A 39 13.89 5.85 7.94
C ALA A 39 12.80 5.19 8.80
N VAL A 40 12.12 5.97 9.65
CA VAL A 40 10.97 5.49 10.44
C VAL A 40 9.80 5.19 9.53
N LEU A 41 9.48 6.09 8.61
CA LEU A 41 8.41 5.91 7.64
C LEU A 41 8.69 4.72 6.70
N ALA A 42 9.92 4.55 6.24
CA ALA A 42 10.35 3.39 5.45
C ALA A 42 10.16 2.08 6.23
N GLY A 43 10.45 2.08 7.54
CA GLY A 43 10.21 0.95 8.43
C GLY A 43 8.73 0.58 8.54
N TYR A 44 7.86 1.58 8.71
CA TYR A 44 6.41 1.34 8.74
C TYR A 44 5.87 0.82 7.41
N ARG A 45 6.30 1.38 6.29
CA ARG A 45 5.91 0.92 4.95
C ARG A 45 6.30 -0.54 4.73
N LYS A 46 7.52 -0.92 5.08
CA LYS A 46 7.97 -2.32 5.00
C LYS A 46 7.11 -3.25 5.84
N SER A 47 6.70 -2.83 7.03
CA SER A 47 5.80 -3.62 7.90
C SER A 47 4.42 -3.77 7.26
N ILE A 48 3.87 -2.72 6.66
CA ILE A 48 2.61 -2.75 5.92
C ILE A 48 2.72 -3.71 4.72
N ASP A 49 3.77 -3.61 3.92
CA ASP A 49 4.00 -4.49 2.76
C ASP A 49 4.01 -5.98 3.17
N ASN A 50 4.63 -6.30 4.31
CA ASN A 50 4.66 -7.67 4.84
C ASN A 50 3.27 -8.15 5.27
N ILE A 51 2.47 -7.26 5.91
CA ILE A 51 1.09 -7.57 6.31
C ILE A 51 0.22 -7.76 5.07
N ASP A 52 0.35 -6.91 4.06
CA ASP A 52 -0.40 -7.01 2.81
C ASP A 52 -0.08 -8.32 2.07
N ALA A 53 1.18 -8.73 2.03
CA ALA A 53 1.58 -10.01 1.48
C ALA A 53 0.93 -11.19 2.23
N ALA A 54 0.93 -11.16 3.56
CA ALA A 54 0.26 -12.16 4.38
C ALA A 54 -1.25 -12.20 4.13
N LEU A 55 -1.90 -11.03 4.01
CA LEU A 55 -3.32 -10.91 3.71
C LEU A 55 -3.67 -11.56 2.36
N VAL A 56 -2.87 -11.32 1.32
CA VAL A 56 -3.06 -11.93 -0.01
C VAL A 56 -2.99 -13.46 0.07
N HIS A 57 -2.01 -14.01 0.79
CA HIS A 57 -1.89 -15.46 0.97
C HIS A 57 -3.09 -16.05 1.74
N ILE A 58 -3.55 -15.38 2.79
CA ILE A 58 -4.72 -15.82 3.57
C ILE A 58 -5.99 -15.80 2.71
N LEU A 59 -6.18 -14.75 1.92
CA LEU A 59 -7.31 -14.66 0.99
C LEU A 59 -7.26 -15.74 -0.08
N ALA A 60 -6.10 -16.01 -0.67
CA ALA A 60 -5.92 -17.08 -1.66
C ALA A 60 -6.32 -18.44 -1.08
N GLU A 61 -5.89 -18.75 0.14
CA GLU A 61 -6.27 -20.00 0.82
C GLU A 61 -7.78 -20.03 1.11
N ARG A 62 -8.35 -18.93 1.56
CA ARG A 62 -9.79 -18.83 1.78
C ARG A 62 -10.59 -19.09 0.50
N PHE A 63 -10.16 -18.53 -0.63
CA PHE A 63 -10.80 -18.75 -1.95
C PHE A 63 -10.72 -20.23 -2.34
N ARG A 64 -9.55 -20.86 -2.19
CA ARG A 64 -9.36 -22.27 -2.49
C ARG A 64 -10.30 -23.17 -1.69
N ILE A 65 -10.42 -22.92 -0.39
CA ILE A 65 -11.33 -23.69 0.49
C ILE A 65 -12.78 -23.44 0.09
N THR A 66 -13.17 -22.22 -0.24
CA THR A 66 -14.54 -21.89 -0.64
C THR A 66 -14.91 -22.56 -1.97
N GLN A 67 -13.97 -22.68 -2.91
CA GLN A 67 -14.17 -23.45 -4.15
C GLN A 67 -14.41 -24.94 -3.85
N ALA A 68 -13.64 -25.53 -2.94
CA ALA A 68 -13.83 -26.91 -2.52
C ALA A 68 -15.20 -27.13 -1.85
N VAL A 69 -15.66 -26.17 -1.02
CA VAL A 69 -17.03 -26.18 -0.44
C VAL A 69 -18.09 -26.11 -1.54
N GLY A 70 -17.91 -25.23 -2.54
CA GLY A 70 -18.84 -25.14 -3.67
C GLY A 70 -18.95 -26.44 -4.46
N ALA A 71 -17.83 -27.09 -4.77
CA ALA A 71 -17.78 -28.38 -5.45
C ALA A 71 -18.47 -29.50 -4.60
N TYR A 72 -18.20 -29.55 -3.32
CA TYR A 72 -18.84 -30.49 -2.41
C TYR A 72 -20.37 -30.31 -2.36
N LYS A 73 -20.85 -29.07 -2.21
CA LYS A 73 -22.29 -28.77 -2.19
C LYS A 73 -22.97 -29.18 -3.49
N ALA A 74 -22.34 -28.93 -4.63
CA ALA A 74 -22.86 -29.35 -5.93
C ALA A 74 -22.98 -30.86 -6.04
N GLY A 75 -21.96 -31.63 -5.63
CA GLY A 75 -21.97 -33.07 -5.61
C GLY A 75 -23.00 -33.69 -4.61
N ALA A 76 -23.22 -33.03 -3.51
CA ALA A 76 -24.16 -33.45 -2.46
C ALA A 76 -25.60 -32.94 -2.67
N THR A 77 -25.87 -32.23 -3.76
CA THR A 77 -27.19 -31.62 -4.06
C THR A 77 -27.65 -30.64 -2.97
N LEU A 78 -26.70 -29.98 -2.31
CA LEU A 78 -26.96 -28.97 -1.29
C LEU A 78 -27.17 -27.57 -1.92
N PRO A 79 -27.96 -26.70 -1.27
CA PRO A 79 -28.12 -25.33 -1.74
C PRO A 79 -26.78 -24.59 -1.82
N PRO A 80 -26.47 -23.84 -2.88
CA PRO A 80 -25.22 -23.10 -3.01
C PRO A 80 -25.09 -21.99 -1.96
N ALA A 81 -26.17 -21.31 -1.63
CA ALA A 81 -26.22 -20.25 -0.63
C ALA A 81 -26.64 -20.80 0.74
N ASP A 82 -26.09 -20.22 1.79
CA ASP A 82 -26.44 -20.50 3.19
C ASP A 82 -26.53 -19.17 3.96
N PRO A 83 -27.68 -18.49 3.90
CA PRO A 83 -27.87 -17.18 4.55
C PRO A 83 -27.72 -17.24 6.08
N ALA A 84 -28.10 -18.36 6.71
CA ALA A 84 -27.94 -18.54 8.16
C ALA A 84 -26.46 -18.56 8.54
N ARG A 85 -25.65 -19.32 7.81
CA ARG A 85 -24.19 -19.40 7.99
C ARG A 85 -23.53 -18.03 7.73
N GLU A 86 -23.93 -17.31 6.70
CA GLU A 86 -23.41 -15.97 6.42
C GLU A 86 -23.67 -15.01 7.58
N LYS A 87 -24.88 -15.00 8.11
CA LYS A 87 -25.26 -14.17 9.25
C LYS A 87 -24.42 -14.48 10.50
N GLU A 88 -24.24 -15.75 10.81
CA GLU A 88 -23.38 -16.20 11.93
C GLU A 88 -21.91 -15.76 11.73
N GLN A 89 -21.39 -15.90 10.54
CA GLN A 89 -20.04 -15.51 10.18
C GLN A 89 -19.83 -14.01 10.36
N ILE A 90 -20.75 -13.19 9.87
CA ILE A 90 -20.70 -11.73 10.02
C ILE A 90 -20.73 -11.35 11.51
N ALA A 91 -21.66 -11.93 12.29
CA ALA A 91 -21.77 -11.63 13.71
C ALA A 91 -20.48 -12.01 14.47
N ARG A 92 -19.86 -13.14 14.13
CA ARG A 92 -18.60 -13.57 14.71
C ARG A 92 -17.45 -12.60 14.36
N LEU A 93 -17.35 -12.20 13.11
CA LEU A 93 -16.27 -11.31 12.66
C LEU A 93 -16.41 -9.89 13.20
N ARG A 94 -17.62 -9.40 13.41
CA ARG A 94 -17.84 -8.14 14.10
C ARG A 94 -17.29 -8.17 15.52
N ARG A 95 -17.60 -9.23 16.29
CA ARG A 95 -17.04 -9.39 17.65
C ARG A 95 -15.51 -9.47 17.64
N LEU A 96 -14.94 -10.24 16.72
CA LEU A 96 -13.49 -10.35 16.59
C LEU A 96 -12.84 -9.02 16.23
N ALA A 97 -13.48 -8.19 15.40
CA ALA A 97 -13.02 -6.84 15.09
C ALA A 97 -13.00 -5.95 16.35
N GLU A 98 -14.07 -5.96 17.15
CA GLU A 98 -14.14 -5.24 18.42
C GLU A 98 -13.00 -5.67 19.38
N GLU A 99 -12.77 -6.98 19.52
CA GLU A 99 -11.69 -7.54 20.35
C GLU A 99 -10.28 -7.17 19.85
N SER A 100 -10.15 -6.82 18.57
CA SER A 100 -8.89 -6.48 17.90
C SER A 100 -8.71 -4.97 17.65
N ASP A 101 -9.52 -4.13 18.25
CA ASP A 101 -9.53 -2.68 18.02
C ASP A 101 -9.68 -2.28 16.54
N LEU A 102 -10.40 -3.11 15.77
CA LEU A 102 -10.75 -2.83 14.38
C LEU A 102 -12.22 -2.41 14.29
N ASP A 103 -12.53 -1.46 13.42
CA ASP A 103 -13.91 -1.04 13.18
C ASP A 103 -14.78 -2.24 12.73
N PRO A 104 -15.82 -2.63 13.52
CA PRO A 104 -16.69 -3.75 13.17
C PRO A 104 -17.49 -3.54 11.89
N GLU A 105 -17.82 -2.29 11.55
CA GLU A 105 -18.53 -1.97 10.32
C GLU A 105 -17.62 -2.15 9.10
N PHE A 106 -16.37 -1.74 9.21
CA PHE A 106 -15.37 -2.03 8.18
C PHE A 106 -15.18 -3.54 7.99
N SER A 107 -15.04 -4.30 9.08
CA SER A 107 -14.90 -5.75 9.03
C SER A 107 -16.09 -6.43 8.32
N GLU A 108 -17.31 -5.99 8.60
CA GLU A 108 -18.51 -6.50 7.93
C GLU A 108 -18.51 -6.19 6.43
N LYS A 109 -18.23 -4.94 6.04
CA LYS A 109 -18.15 -4.53 4.62
C LYS A 109 -17.09 -5.34 3.87
N PHE A 110 -15.94 -5.52 4.49
CA PHE A 110 -14.85 -6.29 3.89
C PHE A 110 -15.23 -7.75 3.66
N ILE A 111 -15.82 -8.43 4.64
CA ILE A 111 -16.17 -9.85 4.46
C ILE A 111 -17.34 -10.04 3.47
N ARG A 112 -18.30 -9.12 3.43
CA ARG A 112 -19.36 -9.15 2.40
C ARG A 112 -18.78 -9.03 1.00
N PHE A 113 -17.85 -8.08 0.80
CA PHE A 113 -17.15 -7.95 -0.47
C PHE A 113 -16.41 -9.24 -0.86
N VAL A 114 -15.69 -9.87 0.07
CA VAL A 114 -14.98 -11.13 -0.19
C VAL A 114 -15.94 -12.26 -0.55
N ILE A 115 -17.10 -12.35 0.09
CA ILE A 115 -18.14 -13.35 -0.22
C ILE A 115 -18.70 -13.14 -1.63
N GLU A 116 -19.03 -11.91 -1.99
CA GLU A 116 -19.55 -11.54 -3.32
C GLU A 116 -18.53 -11.87 -4.42
N GLU A 117 -17.26 -11.57 -4.21
CA GLU A 117 -16.17 -11.91 -5.15
C GLU A 117 -16.03 -13.43 -5.37
N VAL A 118 -16.14 -14.21 -4.30
CA VAL A 118 -16.12 -15.68 -4.40
C VAL A 118 -17.27 -16.19 -5.25
N ILE A 119 -18.49 -15.69 -5.01
CA ILE A 119 -19.68 -16.09 -5.78
C ILE A 119 -19.48 -15.72 -7.25
N ARG A 120 -19.01 -14.51 -7.54
CA ARG A 120 -18.74 -14.06 -8.91
C ARG A 120 -17.73 -14.95 -9.63
N HIS A 121 -16.68 -15.37 -8.95
CA HIS A 121 -15.67 -16.29 -9.49
C HIS A 121 -16.25 -17.67 -9.79
N HIS A 122 -17.12 -18.20 -8.92
CA HIS A 122 -17.79 -19.48 -9.14
C HIS A 122 -18.74 -19.44 -10.36
N GLU A 123 -19.45 -18.35 -10.55
CA GLU A 123 -20.33 -18.16 -11.71
C GLU A 123 -19.57 -18.10 -13.01
N LYS A 124 -18.42 -17.39 -13.03
CA LYS A 124 -17.53 -17.34 -14.20
C LYS A 124 -16.98 -18.71 -14.57
N ALA A 125 -16.51 -19.48 -13.59
CA ALA A 125 -15.99 -20.82 -13.81
C ALA A 125 -17.07 -21.76 -14.39
N ARG A 126 -18.29 -21.69 -13.88
CA ARG A 126 -19.44 -22.46 -14.41
C ARG A 126 -19.83 -22.08 -15.85
N ASN A 127 -19.75 -20.81 -16.19
CA ASN A 127 -20.12 -20.31 -17.51
C ASN A 127 -19.02 -20.61 -18.55
N GLY A 128 -17.74 -20.60 -18.15
CA GLY A 128 -16.61 -20.99 -18.98
C GLY A 128 -16.66 -22.46 -19.39
N ASP A 129 -16.94 -23.37 -18.45
CA ASP A 129 -17.08 -24.81 -18.70
C ASP A 129 -18.28 -25.15 -19.64
N ARG A 130 -19.31 -24.32 -19.66
CA ARG A 130 -20.45 -24.44 -20.56
C ARG A 130 -20.12 -24.05 -22.02
N SER A 131 -19.21 -23.06 -22.17
CA SER A 131 -18.81 -22.58 -23.50
C SER A 131 -17.89 -23.54 -24.24
N GLU A 132 -17.12 -24.35 -23.50
CA GLU A 132 -16.21 -25.36 -24.09
C GLU A 132 -16.90 -26.68 -24.47
N ARG A 133 -18.14 -26.89 -24.01
CA ARG A 133 -18.94 -28.09 -24.29
C ARG A 133 -20.00 -27.93 -25.41
N SER A 134 -20.04 -26.75 -26.04
CA SER A 134 -20.92 -26.43 -27.19
C SER A 134 -20.16 -26.35 -28.49
#